data_0f803e10dc466f5b46f2a37e3ebbe7d3
#
_entry.id   0f803e10dc466f5b46f2a37e3ebbe7d3
#
_cell.length_a   1.000
_cell.length_b   1.000
_cell.length_c   1.000
_cell.angle_alpha   90.00
_cell.angle_beta   90.00
_cell.angle_gamma   90.00
#
_symmetry.space_group_name_H-M   'P 1'
#
loop_
_entity.id
_entity.type
_entity.pdbx_description
1 polymer ?
#
loop_
_entity_poly.entity_id
_entity_poly.type
_entity_poly.pdbx_seq_one_letter_code
_entity_poly.pdbx_strand_id
1 'polypeptide(L)'
;MGHSACGCPGSQARVIERTETTEQDNTTKATSELRQWPVQLHLVPPTAPWFQDSDILIAADCVAFALGSFHSDLLKGKAVAIACPKLDDTAPYIEKLAAIFRQNEVKSITVAIMEVPCCRGLDVIVRQALGLSGKEIPLETAIIGVNGERRN
;
A
#
# COMPACT_ATOMS: atom_id res chain seq x y z
N MET A 1 13.26 27.76 0.85
CA MET A 1 13.49 27.65 -0.60
C MET A 1 12.50 26.66 -1.17
N GLY A 2 11.56 27.12 -1.96
CA GLY A 2 10.54 26.27 -2.53
C GLY A 2 11.15 25.30 -3.54
N HIS A 3 11.14 24.01 -3.22
CA HIS A 3 11.26 22.99 -4.25
C HIS A 3 9.96 23.04 -5.06
N SER A 4 10.04 23.63 -6.24
CA SER A 4 9.02 23.48 -7.26
C SER A 4 8.86 21.98 -7.49
N ALA A 5 7.86 21.39 -6.87
CA ALA A 5 7.41 20.08 -7.26
C ALA A 5 7.09 20.16 -8.74
N CYS A 6 7.88 19.47 -9.55
CA CYS A 6 7.62 19.33 -10.97
C CYS A 6 6.18 18.81 -11.08
N GLY A 7 5.27 19.67 -11.55
CA GLY A 7 3.83 19.43 -11.50
C GLY A 7 3.34 18.38 -12.50
N CYS A 8 4.00 17.21 -12.51
CA CYS A 8 3.52 16.09 -13.30
C CYS A 8 2.15 15.64 -12.75
N PRO A 9 1.06 15.67 -13.54
CA PRO A 9 -0.26 15.24 -13.07
C PRO A 9 -0.29 13.81 -12.51
N GLY A 10 0.62 12.95 -12.94
CA GLY A 10 0.73 11.56 -12.48
C GLY A 10 1.24 11.38 -11.03
N SER A 11 1.90 12.40 -10.47
CA SER A 11 2.45 12.35 -9.11
C SER A 11 1.75 13.28 -8.11
N GLN A 12 0.73 14.00 -8.53
CA GLN A 12 -0.02 14.89 -7.64
C GLN A 12 -0.83 14.10 -6.61
N ALA A 13 -0.68 14.44 -5.33
CA ALA A 13 -1.47 13.86 -4.25
C ALA A 13 -2.95 14.23 -4.42
N ARG A 14 -3.82 13.24 -4.35
CA ARG A 14 -5.27 13.39 -4.42
C ARG A 14 -5.93 12.39 -3.49
N VAL A 15 -6.94 12.84 -2.77
CA VAL A 15 -7.87 11.96 -2.05
C VAL A 15 -9.03 11.66 -2.98
N ILE A 16 -9.38 10.40 -3.14
CA ILE A 16 -10.51 9.96 -3.95
C ILE A 16 -11.66 9.61 -3.01
N GLU A 17 -12.70 10.43 -3.03
CA GLU A 17 -13.90 10.17 -2.26
C GLU A 17 -14.71 9.05 -2.92
N ARG A 18 -15.10 8.05 -2.13
CA ARG A 18 -15.98 6.95 -2.57
C ARG A 18 -17.29 7.06 -1.81
N THR A 19 -18.40 7.16 -2.56
CA THR A 19 -19.73 7.05 -1.98
C THR A 19 -19.99 5.59 -1.63
N GLU A 20 -20.36 5.31 -0.39
CA GLU A 20 -20.82 3.97 -0.04
C GLU A 20 -22.20 3.77 -0.69
N THR A 21 -22.21 3.05 -1.80
CA THR A 21 -23.48 2.62 -2.41
C THR A 21 -24.00 1.42 -1.64
N THR A 22 -25.11 1.63 -0.94
CA THR A 22 -25.84 0.57 -0.21
C THR A 22 -26.78 -0.23 -1.12
N GLU A 23 -26.61 -0.14 -2.43
CA GLU A 23 -27.46 -0.89 -3.36
C GLU A 23 -26.76 -2.19 -3.75
N GLN A 24 -27.42 -3.28 -3.38
CA GLN A 24 -27.20 -4.60 -3.94
C GLN A 24 -27.59 -4.59 -5.42
N ASP A 25 -26.76 -3.99 -6.25
CA ASP A 25 -26.92 -4.12 -7.67
C ASP A 25 -26.26 -5.44 -8.09
N ASN A 26 -27.08 -6.38 -8.57
CA ASN A 26 -26.69 -7.70 -9.08
C ASN A 26 -25.86 -7.62 -10.36
N THR A 27 -25.18 -6.52 -10.62
CA THR A 27 -24.22 -6.38 -11.70
C THR A 27 -22.85 -6.77 -11.17
N THR A 28 -22.25 -7.78 -11.78
CA THR A 28 -20.98 -8.44 -11.46
C THR A 28 -19.73 -7.56 -11.66
N LYS A 29 -19.83 -6.24 -11.54
CA LYS A 29 -18.67 -5.34 -11.68
C LYS A 29 -18.06 -5.04 -10.32
N ALA A 30 -16.78 -5.39 -10.16
CA ALA A 30 -16.01 -5.00 -8.99
C ALA A 30 -15.89 -3.46 -8.90
N THR A 31 -16.14 -2.91 -7.71
CA THR A 31 -16.00 -1.48 -7.44
C THR A 31 -14.57 -1.17 -7.00
N SER A 32 -13.99 -0.06 -7.46
CA SER A 32 -12.71 0.40 -6.97
C SER A 32 -12.80 0.86 -5.52
N GLU A 33 -11.92 0.37 -4.68
CA GLU A 33 -11.77 0.77 -3.28
C GLU A 33 -10.61 1.75 -3.06
N LEU A 34 -9.99 2.23 -4.14
CA LEU A 34 -8.91 3.20 -4.04
C LEU A 34 -9.44 4.56 -3.57
N ARG A 35 -8.83 5.11 -2.51
CA ARG A 35 -9.25 6.38 -1.87
C ARG A 35 -8.16 7.44 -1.82
N GLN A 36 -7.07 7.22 -2.51
CA GLN A 36 -5.90 8.11 -2.52
C GLN A 36 -5.17 8.07 -3.86
N TRP A 37 -4.34 9.05 -4.07
CA TRP A 37 -3.36 9.11 -5.13
C TRP A 37 -2.18 10.01 -4.69
N PRO A 38 -0.91 9.68 -4.95
CA PRO A 38 -0.39 8.51 -5.67
C PRO A 38 -0.40 7.22 -4.86
N VAL A 39 -0.02 6.10 -5.49
CA VAL A 39 0.07 4.77 -4.86
C VAL A 39 1.51 4.22 -4.81
N GLN A 40 2.36 4.62 -5.74
CA GLN A 40 3.76 4.19 -5.78
C GLN A 40 4.54 4.70 -4.57
N LEU A 41 5.25 3.79 -3.88
CA LEU A 41 5.97 4.14 -2.66
C LEU A 41 7.00 5.26 -2.87
N HIS A 42 7.66 5.31 -4.03
CA HIS A 42 8.56 6.42 -4.38
C HIS A 42 7.88 7.79 -4.46
N LEU A 43 6.58 7.82 -4.75
CA LEU A 43 5.82 9.04 -4.97
C LEU A 43 5.01 9.48 -3.75
N VAL A 44 4.70 8.56 -2.85
CA VAL A 44 3.84 8.82 -1.70
C VAL A 44 4.58 9.70 -0.69
N PRO A 45 4.04 10.86 -0.28
CA PRO A 45 4.64 11.65 0.77
C PRO A 45 4.41 11.03 2.14
N PRO A 46 5.43 10.94 3.02
CA PRO A 46 5.29 10.34 4.35
C PRO A 46 4.26 11.01 5.26
N THR A 47 3.98 12.29 5.01
CA THR A 47 3.01 13.10 5.78
C THR A 47 1.64 13.17 5.11
N ALA A 48 1.36 12.32 4.14
CA ALA A 48 0.08 12.30 3.47
C ALA A 48 -1.07 12.07 4.46
N PRO A 49 -2.19 12.80 4.32
CA PRO A 49 -3.28 12.77 5.31
C PRO A 49 -3.95 11.40 5.44
N TRP A 50 -3.90 10.59 4.39
CA TRP A 50 -4.53 9.26 4.40
C TRP A 50 -3.80 8.21 5.26
N PHE A 51 -2.60 8.50 5.76
CA PHE A 51 -1.89 7.59 6.65
C PHE A 51 -2.29 7.76 8.12
N GLN A 52 -2.88 8.90 8.47
CA GLN A 52 -3.29 9.15 9.84
C GLN A 52 -4.54 8.35 10.20
N ASP A 53 -4.52 7.69 11.36
CA ASP A 53 -5.61 6.84 11.87
C ASP A 53 -6.03 5.74 10.87
N SER A 54 -5.08 5.15 10.17
CA SER A 54 -5.34 4.25 9.07
C SER A 54 -4.77 2.84 9.27
N ASP A 55 -5.43 1.89 8.64
CA ASP A 55 -4.84 0.61 8.30
C ASP A 55 -4.09 0.78 6.97
N ILE A 56 -2.85 0.29 6.88
CA ILE A 56 -1.99 0.47 5.71
C ILE A 56 -1.77 -0.87 5.02
N LEU A 57 -1.95 -0.87 3.70
CA LEU A 57 -1.56 -1.97 2.82
C LEU A 57 -0.27 -1.58 2.08
N ILE A 58 0.77 -2.38 2.23
CA ILE A 58 1.98 -2.30 1.42
C ILE A 58 1.97 -3.52 0.50
N ALA A 59 1.73 -3.31 -0.78
CA ALA A 59 1.56 -4.40 -1.73
C ALA A 59 2.66 -4.41 -2.79
N ALA A 60 3.14 -5.61 -3.12
CA ALA A 60 3.98 -5.78 -4.30
C ALA A 60 3.18 -5.48 -5.57
N ASP A 61 3.83 -4.89 -6.57
CA ASP A 61 3.20 -4.41 -7.80
C ASP A 61 2.32 -5.46 -8.50
N CYS A 62 2.72 -6.73 -8.44
CA CYS A 62 2.01 -7.80 -9.14
C CYS A 62 0.75 -8.32 -8.41
N VAL A 63 0.58 -8.00 -7.13
CA VAL A 63 -0.49 -8.57 -6.31
C VAL A 63 -1.88 -8.21 -6.84
N ALA A 64 -2.10 -6.95 -7.19
CA ALA A 64 -3.39 -6.50 -7.70
C ALA A 64 -3.79 -7.17 -9.03
N PHE A 65 -2.81 -7.55 -9.83
CA PHE A 65 -3.05 -8.28 -11.09
C PHE A 65 -3.33 -9.76 -10.88
N ALA A 66 -2.70 -10.38 -9.88
CA ALA A 66 -2.85 -11.79 -9.60
C ALA A 66 -4.14 -12.10 -8.83
N LEU A 67 -4.51 -11.26 -7.86
CA LEU A 67 -5.66 -11.46 -6.99
C LEU A 67 -6.89 -10.73 -7.55
N GLY A 68 -7.84 -11.45 -8.12
CA GLY A 68 -9.04 -10.85 -8.71
C GLY A 68 -9.90 -10.07 -7.71
N SER A 69 -9.89 -10.45 -6.45
CA SER A 69 -10.60 -9.78 -5.34
C SER A 69 -9.74 -8.76 -4.59
N PHE A 70 -8.66 -8.25 -5.20
CA PHE A 70 -7.72 -7.34 -4.52
C PHE A 70 -8.41 -6.15 -3.86
N HIS A 71 -9.35 -5.51 -4.55
CA HIS A 71 -10.04 -4.35 -4.02
C HIS A 71 -10.92 -4.69 -2.81
N SER A 72 -11.71 -5.74 -2.90
CA SER A 72 -12.60 -6.15 -1.81
C SER A 72 -11.88 -6.78 -0.62
N ASP A 73 -10.86 -7.58 -0.88
CA ASP A 73 -10.23 -8.42 0.15
C ASP A 73 -9.02 -7.75 0.81
N LEU A 74 -8.26 -6.98 0.06
CA LEU A 74 -7.03 -6.37 0.58
C LEU A 74 -7.11 -4.84 0.70
N LEU A 75 -7.65 -4.15 -0.30
CA LEU A 75 -7.56 -2.69 -0.36
C LEU A 75 -8.66 -1.99 0.45
N LYS A 76 -9.84 -2.56 0.52
CA LYS A 76 -11.01 -1.92 1.14
C LYS A 76 -10.70 -1.39 2.54
N GLY A 77 -10.94 -0.10 2.75
CA GLY A 77 -10.74 0.56 4.03
C GLY A 77 -9.30 0.85 4.41
N LYS A 78 -8.34 0.63 3.50
CA LYS A 78 -6.91 0.84 3.77
C LYS A 78 -6.30 1.93 2.90
N ALA A 79 -5.32 2.63 3.46
CA ALA A 79 -4.34 3.38 2.67
C ALA A 79 -3.38 2.40 2.01
N VAL A 80 -2.86 2.73 0.82
CA VAL A 80 -2.01 1.81 0.08
C VAL A 80 -0.73 2.46 -0.43
N ALA A 81 0.36 1.69 -0.43
CA ALA A 81 1.56 1.98 -1.18
C ALA A 81 2.02 0.69 -1.89
N ILE A 82 2.47 0.82 -3.12
CA ILE A 82 2.95 -0.32 -3.91
C ILE A 82 4.42 -0.16 -4.26
N ALA A 83 5.11 -1.29 -4.38
CA ALA A 83 6.53 -1.34 -4.69
C ALA A 83 6.91 -2.68 -5.32
N CYS A 84 8.01 -2.69 -6.07
CA CYS A 84 8.64 -3.92 -6.53
C CYS A 84 10.05 -4.03 -5.93
N PRO A 85 10.31 -4.96 -5.00
CA PRO A 85 11.61 -5.05 -4.34
C PRO A 85 12.74 -5.50 -5.28
N LYS A 86 12.39 -6.06 -6.44
CA LYS A 86 13.35 -6.51 -7.45
C LYS A 86 13.71 -5.43 -8.45
N LEU A 87 12.72 -4.66 -8.91
CA LEU A 87 12.90 -3.72 -10.03
C LEU A 87 13.12 -2.28 -9.57
N ASP A 88 12.59 -1.91 -8.41
CA ASP A 88 12.73 -0.56 -7.89
C ASP A 88 14.13 -0.32 -7.29
N ASP A 89 14.55 0.94 -7.27
CA ASP A 89 15.60 1.36 -6.35
C ASP A 89 15.05 1.40 -4.93
N THR A 90 15.33 0.35 -4.15
CA THR A 90 14.77 0.17 -2.81
C THR A 90 15.55 0.90 -1.71
N ALA A 91 16.70 1.51 -2.03
CA ALA A 91 17.55 2.16 -1.04
C ALA A 91 16.80 3.15 -0.13
N PRO A 92 15.88 4.01 -0.62
CA PRO A 92 15.15 4.95 0.22
C PRO A 92 13.93 4.35 0.95
N TYR A 93 13.55 3.10 0.69
CA TYR A 93 12.26 2.57 1.16
C TYR A 93 12.18 2.37 2.67
N ILE A 94 13.25 1.86 3.30
CA ILE A 94 13.26 1.63 4.75
C ILE A 94 13.06 2.95 5.50
N GLU A 95 13.80 3.98 5.13
CA GLU A 95 13.68 5.31 5.76
C GLU A 95 12.32 5.94 5.52
N LYS A 96 11.80 5.84 4.31
CA LYS A 96 10.49 6.40 3.96
C LYS A 96 9.35 5.72 4.71
N LEU A 97 9.33 4.39 4.73
CA LEU A 97 8.35 3.64 5.49
C LEU A 97 8.46 3.88 6.99
N ALA A 98 9.71 3.95 7.52
CA ALA A 98 9.92 4.30 8.92
C ALA A 98 9.36 5.70 9.25
N ALA A 99 9.53 6.66 8.36
CA ALA A 99 8.96 8.00 8.50
C ALA A 99 7.42 7.98 8.48
N ILE A 100 6.80 7.20 7.59
CA ILE A 100 5.35 7.01 7.55
C ILE A 100 4.85 6.45 8.89
N PHE A 101 5.48 5.40 9.40
CA PHE A 101 5.08 4.75 10.64
C PHE A 101 5.31 5.63 11.87
N ARG A 102 6.38 6.41 11.87
CA ARG A 102 6.74 7.29 12.99
C ARG A 102 5.86 8.51 13.08
N GLN A 103 5.52 9.11 11.96
CA GLN A 103 4.82 10.41 11.88
C GLN A 103 3.31 10.30 11.91
N ASN A 104 2.75 9.11 11.81
CA ASN A 104 1.31 8.87 11.73
C ASN A 104 0.86 7.87 12.80
N GLU A 105 -0.41 7.96 13.21
CA GLU A 105 -1.06 6.95 14.03
C GLU A 105 -1.57 5.83 13.12
N VAL A 106 -0.71 4.85 12.86
CA VAL A 106 -1.02 3.69 12.02
C VAL A 106 -1.61 2.59 12.89
N LYS A 107 -2.81 2.11 12.53
CA LYS A 107 -3.53 1.08 13.28
C LYS A 107 -3.02 -0.33 13.02
N SER A 108 -2.76 -0.63 11.76
CA SER A 108 -2.23 -1.93 11.33
C SER A 108 -1.49 -1.83 10.01
N ILE A 109 -0.64 -2.81 9.74
CA ILE A 109 0.09 -2.94 8.48
C ILE A 109 -0.20 -4.33 7.91
N THR A 110 -0.63 -4.37 6.66
CA THR A 110 -0.70 -5.60 5.87
C THR A 110 0.33 -5.51 4.76
N VAL A 111 1.24 -6.47 4.68
CA VAL A 111 2.18 -6.62 3.57
C VAL A 111 1.65 -7.71 2.65
N ALA A 112 1.31 -7.36 1.41
CA ALA A 112 0.85 -8.32 0.42
C ALA A 112 1.96 -8.59 -0.60
N ILE A 113 2.38 -9.84 -0.69
CA ILE A 113 3.46 -10.28 -1.59
C ILE A 113 3.01 -11.46 -2.44
N MET A 114 3.67 -11.63 -3.58
CA MET A 114 3.52 -12.85 -4.36
C MET A 114 4.32 -14.01 -3.73
N GLU A 115 3.91 -15.23 -4.00
CA GLU A 115 4.61 -16.45 -3.55
C GLU A 115 6.03 -16.61 -4.10
N VAL A 116 6.36 -15.87 -5.16
CA VAL A 116 7.67 -15.95 -5.80
C VAL A 116 8.78 -15.35 -4.93
N PRO A 117 10.01 -15.91 -4.94
CA PRO A 117 11.06 -15.52 -3.99
C PRO A 117 11.45 -14.04 -4.02
N CYS A 118 11.40 -13.39 -5.18
CA CYS A 118 11.78 -11.98 -5.31
C CYS A 118 10.87 -11.02 -4.52
N CYS A 119 9.62 -11.39 -4.25
CA CYS A 119 8.69 -10.55 -3.49
C CYS A 119 8.97 -10.53 -1.98
N ARG A 120 9.67 -11.52 -1.44
CA ARG A 120 9.97 -11.58 0.01
C ARG A 120 10.77 -10.39 0.51
N GLY A 121 11.54 -9.77 -0.36
CA GLY A 121 12.29 -8.56 -0.03
C GLY A 121 11.40 -7.42 0.46
N LEU A 122 10.16 -7.31 -0.02
CA LEU A 122 9.23 -6.28 0.44
C LEU A 122 8.83 -6.48 1.91
N ASP A 123 8.53 -7.71 2.30
CA ASP A 123 8.22 -8.03 3.71
C ASP A 123 9.40 -7.70 4.64
N VAL A 124 10.62 -8.04 4.22
CA VAL A 124 11.85 -7.71 4.95
C VAL A 124 12.00 -6.20 5.11
N ILE A 125 11.83 -5.43 4.04
CA ILE A 125 11.93 -3.97 4.04
C ILE A 125 10.91 -3.36 5.03
N VAL A 126 9.66 -3.80 4.99
CA VAL A 126 8.61 -3.27 5.86
C VAL A 126 8.91 -3.58 7.33
N ARG A 127 9.37 -4.80 7.65
CA ARG A 127 9.73 -5.18 9.03
C ARG A 127 10.92 -4.39 9.54
N GLN A 128 11.93 -4.16 8.73
CA GLN A 128 13.07 -3.31 9.08
C GLN A 128 12.65 -1.87 9.32
N ALA A 129 11.77 -1.33 8.48
CA ALA A 129 11.22 0.01 8.64
C ALA A 129 10.41 0.15 9.93
N LEU A 130 9.60 -0.85 10.26
CA LEU A 130 8.83 -0.87 11.51
C LEU A 130 9.76 -0.88 12.73
N GLY A 131 10.81 -1.70 12.71
CA GLY A 131 11.83 -1.72 13.76
C GLY A 131 12.52 -0.35 13.92
N LEU A 132 12.88 0.27 12.81
CA LEU A 132 13.53 1.59 12.80
C LEU A 132 12.58 2.71 13.29
N SER A 133 11.28 2.58 13.09
CA SER A 133 10.29 3.57 13.51
C SER A 133 10.15 3.69 15.03
N GLY A 134 10.52 2.67 15.77
CA GLY A 134 10.30 2.59 17.22
C GLY A 134 8.85 2.39 17.65
N LYS A 135 7.95 2.15 16.70
CA LYS A 135 6.53 1.89 16.95
C LYS A 135 6.23 0.40 17.03
N GLU A 136 5.24 0.05 17.82
CA GLU A 136 4.66 -1.29 17.86
C GLU A 136 3.32 -1.25 17.13
N ILE A 137 3.29 -1.74 15.89
CA ILE A 137 2.11 -1.75 15.04
C ILE A 137 1.85 -3.21 14.64
N PRO A 138 0.62 -3.72 14.79
CA PRO A 138 0.28 -5.05 14.30
C PRO A 138 0.59 -5.19 12.81
N LEU A 139 1.33 -6.23 12.44
CA LEU A 139 1.74 -6.49 11.06
C LEU A 139 1.39 -7.93 10.67
N GLU A 140 0.70 -8.08 9.56
CA GLU A 140 0.47 -9.38 8.93
C GLU A 140 1.03 -9.41 7.51
N THR A 141 1.39 -10.60 7.04
CA THR A 141 1.84 -10.83 5.67
C THR A 141 0.81 -11.68 4.94
N ALA A 142 0.27 -11.16 3.84
CA ALA A 142 -0.59 -11.88 2.92
C ALA A 142 0.23 -12.40 1.74
N ILE A 143 0.22 -13.70 1.52
CA ILE A 143 0.96 -14.34 0.41
C ILE A 143 -0.04 -14.73 -0.66
N ILE A 144 0.17 -14.24 -1.87
CA ILE A 144 -0.72 -14.45 -3.02
C ILE A 144 -0.03 -15.36 -4.02
N GLY A 145 -0.69 -16.44 -4.38
CA GLY A 145 -0.24 -17.35 -5.42
C GLY A 145 -0.43 -16.76 -6.82
N VAL A 146 0.41 -17.16 -7.76
CA VAL A 146 0.29 -16.72 -9.17
C VAL A 146 -1.04 -17.14 -9.81
N ASN A 147 -1.72 -18.14 -9.24
CA ASN A 147 -3.05 -18.57 -9.66
C ASN A 147 -4.19 -17.70 -9.08
N GLY A 148 -3.89 -16.69 -8.28
CA GLY A 148 -4.87 -15.77 -7.72
C GLY A 148 -5.49 -16.18 -6.39
N GLU A 149 -4.88 -17.10 -5.66
CA GLU A 149 -5.33 -17.54 -4.34
C GLU A 149 -4.44 -17.00 -3.22
N ARG A 150 -5.06 -16.61 -2.11
CA ARG A 150 -4.32 -16.32 -0.88
C ARG A 150 -3.84 -17.64 -0.27
N ARG A 151 -2.53 -17.73 0.04
CA ARG A 151 -1.88 -18.97 0.51
C ARG A 151 -1.87 -19.15 2.03
N ASN A 152 -2.23 -18.12 2.76
CA ASN A 152 -2.18 -18.14 4.23
C ASN A 152 -3.40 -17.51 4.89
#